data_5180f6e8638297660dd7a5adac26f7c0
#
_entry.id   5180f6e8638297660dd7a5adac26f7c0
#
_cell.length_a   1.000
_cell.length_b   1.000
_cell.length_c   1.000
_cell.angle_alpha   90.00
_cell.angle_beta   90.00
_cell.angle_gamma   90.00
#
_symmetry.space_group_name_H-M   'P 1'
#
loop_
_entity.id
_entity.type
_entity.pdbx_description
1 polymer ?
#
loop_
_entity_poly.entity_id
_entity_poly.type
_entity_poly.pdbx_seq_one_letter_code
_entity_poly.pdbx_strand_id
1 'polypeptide(L)'
;MSKLRLSVILFFLSTVLLKFSSMFRDLVISGLYGDSYKADAYFASMTIPNAIILFMLTGMKDAFLPSYYTYEKQGKGLSHLTNIVKGTFIFSIVVALTGTVFSPLLVKWLYPEFGKYPDGSSVAVWTSALYFLSIILVGVNAVYEGYFDSKRKFSFSTFSQTIVVLTTLVFALLFHRKMSIYSVPFGYFVGTVLSFLLKVIVLTPKKLIIWSQRPEWKEINAFYRIFWPVGVTIAVGQINLTVNMLFASRMGEGVVSNLNYAFRLITIPQALFGVTIATIIYPFLAKAISSGDMKLFNQGIEKGLTNMFLLIAPAVAGMMILIEPIVRIVYERGAFTEQTTILTSHYALFYMGSVLFYSIQAVVAKGFYTLGKGSSFMKIGLFSILLNVISNYIFSKGLGPSGLALSASIIGMVYSILTFTTLNRISGGFNLKFLASEYLKILAATFVMSAVLIGMKTTDYLKTSNDLIVLTILIPLGALLYVLVLWLCKTKTLFGLLRNEKMFLLKKK
;
A
#
# COMPACT_ATOMS: atom_id res chain seq x y z
N MET A 1 11.23 1.90 31.27
CA MET A 1 10.18 2.08 30.23
C MET A 1 9.06 1.09 30.47
N SER A 2 7.79 1.50 30.32
CA SER A 2 6.69 0.52 30.41
C SER A 2 6.81 -0.50 29.26
N LYS A 3 6.45 -1.77 29.50
CA LYS A 3 6.49 -2.85 28.51
C LYS A 3 5.74 -2.46 27.21
N LEU A 4 4.70 -1.64 27.32
CA LEU A 4 3.93 -1.13 26.17
C LEU A 4 4.73 -0.13 25.33
N ARG A 5 5.47 0.81 25.97
CA ARG A 5 6.32 1.77 25.24
C ARG A 5 7.42 1.05 24.45
N LEU A 6 8.05 0.04 25.04
CA LEU A 6 9.06 -0.77 24.36
C LEU A 6 8.47 -1.50 23.16
N SER A 7 7.28 -2.11 23.29
CA SER A 7 6.60 -2.81 22.19
C SER A 7 6.27 -1.87 21.02
N VAL A 8 5.82 -0.64 21.30
CA VAL A 8 5.52 0.37 20.28
C VAL A 8 6.78 0.83 19.55
N ILE A 9 7.89 1.07 20.29
CA ILE A 9 9.17 1.47 19.69
C ILE A 9 9.71 0.34 18.79
N LEU A 10 9.70 -0.90 19.28
CA LEU A 10 10.15 -2.07 18.50
C LEU A 10 9.29 -2.26 17.24
N PHE A 11 7.98 -2.05 17.34
CA PHE A 11 7.08 -2.10 16.19
C PHE A 11 7.42 -1.01 15.17
N PHE A 12 7.64 0.22 15.62
CA PHE A 12 8.02 1.32 14.73
C PHE A 12 9.34 1.01 14.00
N LEU A 13 10.38 0.61 14.75
CA LEU A 13 11.69 0.27 14.20
C LEU A 13 11.60 -0.90 13.20
N SER A 14 10.83 -1.95 13.52
CA SER A 14 10.64 -3.09 12.62
C SER A 14 9.87 -2.71 11.37
N THR A 15 8.91 -1.78 11.46
CA THR A 15 8.17 -1.27 10.30
C THR A 15 9.07 -0.44 9.38
N VAL A 16 9.89 0.42 9.96
CA VAL A 16 10.90 1.19 9.22
C VAL A 16 11.87 0.24 8.50
N LEU A 17 12.40 -0.76 9.21
CA LEU A 17 13.29 -1.76 8.63
C LEU A 17 12.63 -2.51 7.46
N LEU A 18 11.37 -2.94 7.62
CA LEU A 18 10.62 -3.61 6.56
C LEU A 18 10.49 -2.72 5.31
N LYS A 19 10.17 -1.44 5.50
CA LYS A 19 10.00 -0.48 4.39
C LYS A 19 11.32 -0.22 3.66
N PHE A 20 12.41 0.01 4.40
CA PHE A 20 13.73 0.17 3.80
C PHE A 20 14.19 -1.09 3.07
N SER A 21 14.02 -2.27 3.66
CA SER A 21 14.35 -3.55 3.01
C SER A 21 13.55 -3.75 1.73
N SER A 22 12.27 -3.42 1.73
CA SER A 22 11.41 -3.52 0.53
C SER A 22 11.86 -2.56 -0.56
N MET A 23 12.17 -1.32 -0.21
CA MET A 23 12.70 -0.33 -1.16
C MET A 23 14.04 -0.79 -1.73
N PHE A 24 14.95 -1.28 -0.89
CA PHE A 24 16.26 -1.75 -1.34
C PHE A 24 16.16 -2.98 -2.26
N ARG A 25 15.24 -3.93 -1.97
CA ARG A 25 14.93 -5.04 -2.88
C ARG A 25 14.48 -4.52 -4.25
N ASP A 26 13.58 -3.54 -4.28
CA ASP A 26 13.04 -3.01 -5.52
C ASP A 26 14.11 -2.27 -6.33
N LEU A 27 15.04 -1.58 -5.66
CA LEU A 27 16.23 -0.98 -6.28
C LEU A 27 17.16 -2.01 -6.92
N VAL A 28 17.37 -3.14 -6.25
CA VAL A 28 18.20 -4.22 -6.79
C VAL A 28 17.50 -4.88 -7.99
N ILE A 29 16.20 -5.14 -7.92
CA ILE A 29 15.45 -5.72 -9.03
C ILE A 29 15.49 -4.78 -10.25
N SER A 30 15.27 -3.47 -10.06
CA SER A 30 15.34 -2.50 -11.15
C SER A 30 16.73 -2.39 -11.77
N GLY A 31 17.78 -2.42 -10.95
CA GLY A 31 19.16 -2.37 -11.43
C GLY A 31 19.62 -3.65 -12.15
N LEU A 32 19.06 -4.81 -11.80
CA LEU A 32 19.40 -6.09 -12.44
C LEU A 32 18.63 -6.35 -13.73
N TYR A 33 17.37 -5.93 -13.81
CA TYR A 33 16.45 -6.34 -14.89
C TYR A 33 15.84 -5.17 -15.66
N GLY A 34 15.96 -3.93 -15.18
CA GLY A 34 15.46 -2.72 -15.84
C GLY A 34 14.00 -2.84 -16.22
N ASP A 35 13.69 -2.45 -17.46
CA ASP A 35 12.38 -2.55 -18.10
C ASP A 35 12.30 -3.67 -19.15
N SER A 36 13.08 -4.74 -18.97
CA SER A 36 13.05 -5.91 -19.84
C SER A 36 11.71 -6.68 -19.78
N TYR A 37 11.40 -7.42 -20.85
CA TYR A 37 10.24 -8.31 -20.88
C TYR A 37 10.19 -9.32 -19.69
N LYS A 38 11.37 -9.68 -19.14
CA LYS A 38 11.45 -10.52 -17.95
C LYS A 38 10.92 -9.82 -16.70
N ALA A 39 11.27 -8.56 -16.52
CA ALA A 39 10.73 -7.73 -15.44
C ALA A 39 9.22 -7.54 -15.60
N ASP A 40 8.76 -7.28 -16.83
CA ASP A 40 7.33 -7.20 -17.14
C ASP A 40 6.57 -8.48 -16.80
N ALA A 41 7.07 -9.63 -17.25
CA ALA A 41 6.47 -10.93 -16.97
C ALA A 41 6.41 -11.22 -15.46
N TYR A 42 7.47 -10.89 -14.72
CA TYR A 42 7.50 -11.00 -13.26
C TYR A 42 6.46 -10.10 -12.59
N PHE A 43 6.46 -8.78 -12.89
CA PHE A 43 5.55 -7.84 -12.23
C PHE A 43 4.08 -8.07 -12.57
N ALA A 44 3.77 -8.39 -13.83
CA ALA A 44 2.40 -8.68 -14.23
C ALA A 44 1.86 -9.95 -13.58
N SER A 45 2.63 -11.04 -13.64
CA SER A 45 2.17 -12.35 -13.21
C SER A 45 2.08 -12.53 -11.70
N MET A 46 2.84 -11.76 -10.91
CA MET A 46 2.73 -11.77 -9.46
C MET A 46 1.48 -11.05 -8.94
N THR A 47 0.79 -10.19 -9.74
CA THR A 47 -0.29 -9.33 -9.23
C THR A 47 -1.47 -10.11 -8.68
N ILE A 48 -1.92 -11.16 -9.35
CA ILE A 48 -3.07 -11.97 -8.90
C ILE A 48 -2.76 -12.74 -7.61
N PRO A 49 -1.70 -13.57 -7.55
CA PRO A 49 -1.39 -14.26 -6.31
C PRO A 49 -1.04 -13.29 -5.18
N ASN A 50 -0.38 -12.16 -5.45
CA ASN A 50 -0.08 -11.15 -4.45
C ASN A 50 -1.36 -10.46 -3.91
N ALA A 51 -2.37 -10.27 -4.74
CA ALA A 51 -3.68 -9.80 -4.28
C ALA A 51 -4.29 -10.74 -3.24
N ILE A 52 -4.22 -12.05 -3.47
CA ILE A 52 -4.70 -13.08 -2.54
C ILE A 52 -3.83 -13.09 -1.27
N ILE A 53 -2.52 -12.96 -1.41
CA ILE A 53 -1.58 -12.87 -0.28
C ILE A 53 -1.94 -11.68 0.63
N LEU A 54 -2.14 -10.49 0.07
CA LEU A 54 -2.52 -9.30 0.83
C LEU A 54 -3.91 -9.40 1.44
N PHE A 55 -4.87 -9.98 0.71
CA PHE A 55 -6.18 -10.31 1.23
C PHE A 55 -6.08 -11.21 2.46
N MET A 56 -5.26 -12.24 2.42
CA MET A 56 -5.05 -13.14 3.55
C MET A 56 -4.30 -12.48 4.70
N LEU A 57 -3.17 -11.81 4.43
CA LEU A 57 -2.35 -11.19 5.48
C LEU A 57 -3.13 -10.14 6.28
N THR A 58 -3.83 -9.25 5.61
CA THR A 58 -4.54 -8.16 6.28
C THR A 58 -5.91 -8.63 6.79
N GLY A 59 -6.67 -9.33 5.96
CA GLY A 59 -8.01 -9.80 6.31
C GLY A 59 -8.01 -10.80 7.46
N MET A 60 -7.03 -11.72 7.51
CA MET A 60 -6.91 -12.67 8.63
C MET A 60 -6.61 -11.98 9.94
N LYS A 61 -5.68 -11.02 9.95
CA LYS A 61 -5.34 -10.28 11.17
C LYS A 61 -6.52 -9.50 11.71
N ASP A 62 -7.22 -8.78 10.85
CA ASP A 62 -8.36 -7.95 11.24
C ASP A 62 -9.57 -8.76 11.70
N ALA A 63 -9.80 -9.93 11.10
CA ALA A 63 -10.88 -10.83 11.52
C ALA A 63 -10.51 -11.66 12.75
N PHE A 64 -9.25 -12.08 12.89
CA PHE A 64 -8.81 -12.96 13.96
C PHE A 64 -8.85 -12.27 15.33
N LEU A 65 -8.44 -11.02 15.41
CA LEU A 65 -8.29 -10.31 16.69
C LEU A 65 -9.60 -10.25 17.50
N PRO A 66 -10.74 -9.78 16.97
CA PRO A 66 -12.01 -9.75 17.71
C PRO A 66 -12.54 -11.15 18.00
N SER A 67 -12.38 -12.08 17.04
CA SER A 67 -12.81 -13.46 17.20
C SER A 67 -12.04 -14.13 18.35
N TYR A 68 -10.70 -14.00 18.37
CA TYR A 68 -9.85 -14.57 19.40
C TYR A 68 -10.22 -14.08 20.80
N TYR A 69 -10.44 -12.77 20.99
CA TYR A 69 -10.82 -12.24 22.30
C TYR A 69 -12.18 -12.76 22.82
N THR A 70 -13.11 -13.03 21.90
CA THR A 70 -14.40 -13.62 22.26
C THR A 70 -14.23 -15.03 22.86
N TYR A 71 -13.40 -15.86 22.23
CA TYR A 71 -13.13 -17.23 22.72
C TYR A 71 -12.16 -17.24 23.91
N GLU A 72 -11.21 -16.29 23.97
CA GLU A 72 -10.29 -16.17 25.12
C GLU A 72 -11.06 -15.87 26.42
N LYS A 73 -12.08 -15.01 26.39
CA LYS A 73 -12.97 -14.75 27.54
C LYS A 73 -13.70 -16.00 28.04
N GLN A 74 -13.92 -16.99 27.18
CA GLN A 74 -14.54 -18.26 27.50
C GLN A 74 -13.53 -19.34 27.92
N GLY A 75 -12.23 -19.00 28.02
CA GLY A 75 -11.18 -19.97 28.30
C GLY A 75 -10.79 -20.88 27.11
N LYS A 76 -11.37 -20.64 25.92
CA LYS A 76 -11.18 -21.47 24.72
C LYS A 76 -10.23 -20.84 23.69
N GLY A 77 -9.42 -19.84 24.05
CA GLY A 77 -8.57 -19.11 23.12
C GLY A 77 -7.59 -19.98 22.33
N LEU A 78 -6.92 -20.96 22.96
CA LEU A 78 -5.98 -21.86 22.28
C LEU A 78 -6.70 -22.87 21.37
N SER A 79 -7.87 -23.37 21.78
CA SER A 79 -8.70 -24.22 20.93
C SER A 79 -9.14 -23.48 19.68
N HIS A 80 -9.60 -22.23 19.83
CA HIS A 80 -9.97 -21.36 18.72
C HIS A 80 -8.79 -21.11 17.77
N LEU A 81 -7.62 -20.72 18.30
CA LEU A 81 -6.40 -20.54 17.49
C LEU A 81 -6.09 -21.81 16.70
N THR A 82 -6.15 -22.98 17.34
CA THR A 82 -5.88 -24.28 16.70
C THR A 82 -6.85 -24.54 15.56
N ASN A 83 -8.16 -24.30 15.76
CA ASN A 83 -9.18 -24.46 14.74
C ASN A 83 -8.92 -23.56 13.54
N ILE A 84 -8.64 -22.26 13.79
CA ILE A 84 -8.41 -21.32 12.71
C ILE A 84 -7.12 -21.61 11.97
N VAL A 85 -6.03 -21.99 12.65
CA VAL A 85 -4.77 -22.42 11.99
C VAL A 85 -5.02 -23.62 11.08
N LYS A 86 -5.70 -24.65 11.56
CA LYS A 86 -5.99 -25.87 10.77
C LYS A 86 -6.94 -25.57 9.61
N GLY A 87 -8.01 -24.81 9.85
CA GLY A 87 -8.95 -24.42 8.81
C GLY A 87 -8.28 -23.57 7.72
N THR A 88 -7.44 -22.60 8.12
CA THR A 88 -6.70 -21.75 7.21
C THR A 88 -5.66 -22.54 6.41
N PHE A 89 -4.98 -23.50 7.04
CA PHE A 89 -4.04 -24.36 6.34
C PHE A 89 -4.72 -25.15 5.21
N ILE A 90 -5.87 -25.80 5.50
CA ILE A 90 -6.64 -26.54 4.50
C ILE A 90 -7.11 -25.61 3.38
N PHE A 91 -7.69 -24.45 3.72
CA PHE A 91 -8.13 -23.46 2.73
C PHE A 91 -6.96 -22.97 1.85
N SER A 92 -5.82 -22.64 2.48
CA SER A 92 -4.64 -22.16 1.77
C SER A 92 -4.03 -23.20 0.85
N ILE A 93 -4.03 -24.50 1.23
CA ILE A 93 -3.60 -25.59 0.35
C ILE A 93 -4.48 -25.64 -0.90
N VAL A 94 -5.80 -25.59 -0.75
CA VAL A 94 -6.72 -25.64 -1.89
C VAL A 94 -6.46 -24.47 -2.84
N VAL A 95 -6.36 -23.25 -2.31
CA VAL A 95 -6.09 -22.05 -3.12
C VAL A 95 -4.72 -22.13 -3.80
N ALA A 96 -3.69 -22.55 -3.07
CA ALA A 96 -2.32 -22.62 -3.58
C ALA A 96 -2.18 -23.70 -4.67
N LEU A 97 -2.67 -24.90 -4.43
CA LEU A 97 -2.58 -25.98 -5.42
C LEU A 97 -3.39 -25.66 -6.67
N THR A 98 -4.62 -25.17 -6.49
CA THR A 98 -5.46 -24.75 -7.63
C THR A 98 -4.75 -23.63 -8.41
N GLY A 99 -4.28 -22.57 -7.75
CA GLY A 99 -3.58 -21.47 -8.42
C GLY A 99 -2.29 -21.92 -9.11
N THR A 100 -1.51 -22.80 -8.48
CA THR A 100 -0.27 -23.33 -9.07
C THR A 100 -0.55 -24.19 -10.31
N VAL A 101 -1.49 -25.12 -10.24
CA VAL A 101 -1.87 -25.98 -11.37
C VAL A 101 -2.46 -25.17 -12.53
N PHE A 102 -3.27 -24.16 -12.23
CA PHE A 102 -3.88 -23.29 -13.24
C PHE A 102 -2.98 -22.13 -13.69
N SER A 103 -1.79 -21.94 -13.13
CA SER A 103 -0.87 -20.85 -13.51
C SER A 103 -0.57 -20.82 -15.01
N PRO A 104 -0.30 -21.96 -15.73
CA PRO A 104 -0.06 -21.91 -17.16
C PRO A 104 -1.29 -21.39 -17.94
N LEU A 105 -2.49 -21.80 -17.54
CA LEU A 105 -3.74 -21.38 -18.17
C LEU A 105 -4.02 -19.89 -17.89
N LEU A 106 -3.82 -19.44 -16.65
CA LEU A 106 -3.97 -18.04 -16.26
C LEU A 106 -3.03 -17.14 -17.05
N VAL A 107 -1.76 -17.52 -17.20
CA VAL A 107 -0.77 -16.74 -17.95
C VAL A 107 -1.17 -16.71 -19.45
N LYS A 108 -1.55 -17.84 -20.02
CA LYS A 108 -1.96 -17.92 -21.43
C LYS A 108 -3.16 -17.01 -21.72
N TRP A 109 -4.13 -16.91 -20.82
CA TRP A 109 -5.34 -16.13 -21.04
C TRP A 109 -5.17 -14.64 -20.71
N LEU A 110 -4.48 -14.35 -19.62
CA LEU A 110 -4.37 -12.98 -19.11
C LEU A 110 -3.19 -12.22 -19.73
N TYR A 111 -2.10 -12.91 -20.02
CA TYR A 111 -0.84 -12.35 -20.46
C TYR A 111 -0.29 -13.02 -21.73
N PRO A 112 -1.09 -13.16 -22.81
CA PRO A 112 -0.69 -13.88 -24.03
C PRO A 112 0.55 -13.29 -24.71
N GLU A 113 0.79 -11.99 -24.53
CA GLU A 113 1.91 -11.26 -25.15
C GLU A 113 3.27 -11.78 -24.68
N PHE A 114 3.38 -12.32 -23.47
CA PHE A 114 4.65 -12.90 -22.99
C PHE A 114 5.05 -14.16 -23.77
N GLY A 115 4.13 -14.80 -24.48
CA GLY A 115 4.44 -15.91 -25.39
C GLY A 115 5.25 -15.50 -26.63
N LYS A 116 5.35 -14.22 -26.92
CA LYS A 116 6.16 -13.69 -28.04
C LYS A 116 7.66 -13.62 -27.72
N TYR A 117 8.02 -13.69 -26.44
CA TYR A 117 9.41 -13.65 -25.98
C TYR A 117 9.92 -15.04 -25.64
N PRO A 118 11.23 -15.30 -25.79
CA PRO A 118 11.79 -16.65 -25.71
C PRO A 118 11.47 -17.43 -24.43
N ASP A 119 11.48 -16.78 -23.25
CA ASP A 119 11.18 -17.38 -21.94
C ASP A 119 10.12 -16.58 -21.16
N GLY A 120 9.46 -15.61 -21.79
CA GLY A 120 8.51 -14.72 -21.13
C GLY A 120 7.33 -15.43 -20.49
N SER A 121 6.69 -16.37 -21.20
CA SER A 121 5.63 -17.21 -20.63
C SER A 121 6.12 -18.07 -19.47
N SER A 122 7.34 -18.63 -19.58
CA SER A 122 7.93 -19.43 -18.52
C SER A 122 8.19 -18.62 -17.25
N VAL A 123 8.75 -17.41 -17.39
CA VAL A 123 8.93 -16.47 -16.27
C VAL A 123 7.60 -16.16 -15.59
N ALA A 124 6.57 -15.85 -16.37
CA ALA A 124 5.24 -15.54 -15.86
C ALA A 124 4.61 -16.74 -15.12
N VAL A 125 4.68 -17.93 -15.69
CA VAL A 125 4.13 -19.16 -15.08
C VAL A 125 4.84 -19.51 -13.78
N TRP A 126 6.17 -19.53 -13.77
CA TRP A 126 6.95 -19.85 -12.57
C TRP A 126 6.76 -18.80 -11.47
N THR A 127 6.66 -17.51 -11.85
CA THR A 127 6.39 -16.45 -10.88
C THR A 127 5.00 -16.65 -10.25
N SER A 128 3.95 -16.82 -11.05
CA SER A 128 2.60 -17.08 -10.52
C SER A 128 2.58 -18.32 -9.64
N ALA A 129 3.16 -19.45 -10.09
CA ALA A 129 3.15 -20.71 -9.39
C ALA A 129 3.83 -20.63 -8.02
N LEU A 130 5.02 -20.01 -7.93
CA LEU A 130 5.76 -19.87 -6.68
C LEU A 130 5.06 -18.94 -5.69
N TYR A 131 4.43 -17.84 -6.18
CA TYR A 131 3.63 -16.97 -5.33
C TYR A 131 2.36 -17.68 -4.85
N PHE A 132 1.65 -18.43 -5.71
CA PHE A 132 0.51 -19.25 -5.28
C PHE A 132 0.92 -20.30 -4.24
N LEU A 133 2.02 -20.99 -4.47
CA LEU A 133 2.53 -22.00 -3.53
C LEU A 133 2.86 -21.37 -2.16
N SER A 134 3.36 -20.13 -2.15
CA SER A 134 3.64 -19.39 -0.92
C SER A 134 2.38 -19.14 -0.08
N ILE A 135 1.18 -19.12 -0.67
CA ILE A 135 -0.10 -18.85 0.02
C ILE A 135 -0.34 -19.86 1.16
N ILE A 136 0.12 -21.10 1.01
CA ILE A 136 -0.01 -22.13 2.06
C ILE A 136 0.54 -21.63 3.39
N LEU A 137 1.75 -21.09 3.35
CA LEU A 137 2.45 -20.62 4.55
C LEU A 137 2.03 -19.20 4.95
N VAL A 138 1.74 -18.34 3.98
CA VAL A 138 1.28 -16.97 4.23
C VAL A 138 -0.03 -16.96 4.99
N GLY A 139 -0.98 -17.82 4.63
CA GLY A 139 -2.27 -17.92 5.33
C GLY A 139 -2.10 -18.27 6.81
N VAL A 140 -1.32 -19.31 7.10
CA VAL A 140 -1.01 -19.73 8.47
C VAL A 140 -0.23 -18.65 9.21
N ASN A 141 0.76 -18.05 8.55
CA ASN A 141 1.53 -16.92 9.10
C ASN A 141 0.62 -15.76 9.52
N ALA A 142 -0.41 -15.44 8.74
CA ALA A 142 -1.34 -14.37 9.03
C ALA A 142 -2.15 -14.64 10.32
N VAL A 143 -2.56 -15.87 10.56
CA VAL A 143 -3.23 -16.26 11.80
C VAL A 143 -2.29 -16.11 13.01
N TYR A 144 -1.04 -16.57 12.90
CA TYR A 144 -0.03 -16.37 13.95
C TYR A 144 0.24 -14.87 14.21
N GLU A 145 0.28 -14.06 13.16
CA GLU A 145 0.42 -12.61 13.30
C GLU A 145 -0.74 -12.01 14.09
N GLY A 146 -1.98 -12.40 13.79
CA GLY A 146 -3.16 -12.01 14.56
C GLY A 146 -3.06 -12.42 16.03
N TYR A 147 -2.54 -13.63 16.32
CA TYR A 147 -2.29 -14.07 17.68
C TYR A 147 -1.22 -13.22 18.40
N PHE A 148 -0.09 -12.94 17.76
CA PHE A 148 0.94 -12.08 18.35
C PHE A 148 0.44 -10.65 18.59
N ASP A 149 -0.36 -10.13 17.67
CA ASP A 149 -1.00 -8.82 17.82
C ASP A 149 -1.98 -8.80 19.02
N SER A 150 -2.74 -9.89 19.25
CA SER A 150 -3.60 -10.03 20.44
C SER A 150 -2.81 -10.01 21.76
N LYS A 151 -1.58 -10.50 21.73
CA LYS A 151 -0.63 -10.46 22.86
C LYS A 151 0.23 -9.19 22.89
N ARG A 152 -0.09 -8.16 22.07
CA ARG A 152 0.63 -6.89 21.93
C ARG A 152 2.11 -7.02 21.52
N LYS A 153 2.43 -8.08 20.77
CA LYS A 153 3.77 -8.37 20.23
C LYS A 153 3.84 -8.01 18.73
N PHE A 154 3.42 -6.80 18.39
CA PHE A 154 3.29 -6.31 17.00
C PHE A 154 4.58 -6.40 16.17
N SER A 155 5.74 -6.26 16.81
CA SER A 155 7.04 -6.33 16.12
C SER A 155 7.34 -7.71 15.52
N PHE A 156 6.76 -8.79 16.06
CA PHE A 156 7.00 -10.14 15.54
C PHE A 156 6.42 -10.35 14.15
N SER A 157 5.24 -9.78 13.91
CA SER A 157 4.60 -9.79 12.58
C SER A 157 5.47 -9.08 11.55
N THR A 158 5.89 -7.86 11.85
CA THR A 158 6.67 -7.03 10.93
C THR A 158 8.07 -7.61 10.69
N PHE A 159 8.72 -8.12 11.73
CA PHE A 159 10.04 -8.76 11.62
C PHE A 159 10.00 -10.01 10.73
N SER A 160 8.96 -10.85 10.86
CA SER A 160 8.82 -12.03 10.02
C SER A 160 8.60 -11.70 8.54
N GLN A 161 7.88 -10.61 8.24
CA GLN A 161 7.74 -10.10 6.87
C GLN A 161 9.07 -9.55 6.34
N THR A 162 9.87 -8.91 7.18
CA THR A 162 11.21 -8.43 6.81
C THR A 162 12.11 -9.58 6.35
N ILE A 163 12.03 -10.76 6.98
CA ILE A 163 12.78 -11.93 6.56
C ILE A 163 12.43 -12.35 5.13
N VAL A 164 11.14 -12.33 4.77
CA VAL A 164 10.70 -12.65 3.39
C VAL A 164 11.35 -11.69 2.40
N VAL A 165 11.33 -10.40 2.69
CA VAL A 165 11.90 -9.36 1.82
C VAL A 165 13.41 -9.49 1.70
N LEU A 166 14.12 -9.67 2.83
CA LEU A 166 15.58 -9.82 2.84
C LEU A 166 16.02 -11.10 2.13
N THR A 167 15.31 -12.21 2.32
CA THR A 167 15.61 -13.46 1.60
C THR A 167 15.42 -13.28 0.10
N THR A 168 14.33 -12.60 -0.33
CA THR A 168 14.12 -12.29 -1.74
C THR A 168 15.27 -11.44 -2.30
N LEU A 169 15.72 -10.44 -1.55
CA LEU A 169 16.86 -9.59 -1.91
C LEU A 169 18.16 -10.41 -2.05
N VAL A 170 18.47 -11.25 -1.06
CA VAL A 170 19.65 -12.09 -1.06
C VAL A 170 19.65 -13.05 -2.26
N PHE A 171 18.51 -13.68 -2.56
CA PHE A 171 18.37 -14.54 -3.72
C PHE A 171 18.56 -13.78 -5.04
N ALA A 172 17.98 -12.58 -5.16
CA ALA A 172 18.19 -11.75 -6.34
C ALA A 172 19.65 -11.38 -6.53
N LEU A 173 20.38 -11.05 -5.45
CA LEU A 173 21.81 -10.68 -5.54
C LEU A 173 22.72 -11.87 -5.84
N LEU A 174 22.49 -13.02 -5.20
CA LEU A 174 23.42 -14.15 -5.29
C LEU A 174 23.14 -15.05 -6.51
N PHE A 175 21.87 -15.17 -6.92
CA PHE A 175 21.48 -16.15 -7.93
C PHE A 175 21.05 -15.55 -9.28
N HIS A 176 21.07 -14.21 -9.44
CA HIS A 176 20.66 -13.58 -10.71
C HIS A 176 21.45 -14.10 -11.93
N ARG A 177 22.73 -14.40 -11.77
CA ARG A 177 23.57 -14.92 -12.89
C ARG A 177 23.19 -16.33 -13.31
N LYS A 178 22.75 -17.20 -12.35
CA LYS A 178 22.42 -18.61 -12.62
C LYS A 178 20.94 -18.81 -12.94
N MET A 179 20.07 -18.08 -12.24
CA MET A 179 18.61 -18.26 -12.31
C MET A 179 17.90 -17.10 -13.02
N SER A 180 18.64 -16.06 -13.47
CA SER A 180 18.03 -14.87 -14.03
C SER A 180 16.93 -14.34 -13.07
N ILE A 181 15.83 -13.81 -13.58
CA ILE A 181 14.72 -13.25 -12.79
C ILE A 181 13.99 -14.29 -11.95
N TYR A 182 14.09 -15.58 -12.27
CA TYR A 182 13.49 -16.67 -11.45
C TYR A 182 14.00 -16.66 -10.00
N SER A 183 15.20 -16.09 -9.75
CA SER A 183 15.77 -15.94 -8.41
C SER A 183 14.84 -15.12 -7.48
N VAL A 184 14.07 -14.18 -8.02
CA VAL A 184 13.20 -13.29 -7.24
C VAL A 184 11.98 -14.03 -6.67
N PRO A 185 11.11 -14.67 -7.47
CA PRO A 185 9.98 -15.43 -6.93
C PRO A 185 10.43 -16.65 -6.12
N PHE A 186 11.55 -17.28 -6.47
CA PHE A 186 12.11 -18.38 -5.67
C PHE A 186 12.58 -17.89 -4.30
N GLY A 187 13.29 -16.75 -4.26
CA GLY A 187 13.68 -16.10 -3.01
C GLY A 187 12.49 -15.69 -2.14
N TYR A 188 11.38 -15.26 -2.75
CA TYR A 188 10.13 -14.97 -2.04
C TYR A 188 9.55 -16.24 -1.40
N PHE A 189 9.47 -17.33 -2.14
CA PHE A 189 9.00 -18.61 -1.62
C PHE A 189 9.86 -19.12 -0.46
N VAL A 190 11.19 -19.17 -0.64
CA VAL A 190 12.13 -19.59 0.42
C VAL A 190 12.03 -18.66 1.64
N GLY A 191 11.94 -17.34 1.42
CA GLY A 191 11.76 -16.37 2.49
C GLY A 191 10.47 -16.60 3.27
N THR A 192 9.38 -16.99 2.61
CA THR A 192 8.12 -17.34 3.26
C THR A 192 8.26 -18.60 4.12
N VAL A 193 9.00 -19.62 3.64
CA VAL A 193 9.33 -20.82 4.42
C VAL A 193 10.15 -20.45 5.66
N LEU A 194 11.22 -19.67 5.51
CA LEU A 194 12.07 -19.25 6.62
C LEU A 194 11.30 -18.40 7.64
N SER A 195 10.47 -17.47 7.17
CA SER A 195 9.59 -16.66 8.03
C SER A 195 8.63 -17.53 8.84
N PHE A 196 8.05 -18.55 8.21
CA PHE A 196 7.16 -19.50 8.87
C PHE A 196 7.91 -20.34 9.91
N LEU A 197 9.05 -20.93 9.56
CA LEU A 197 9.86 -21.72 10.48
C LEU A 197 10.31 -20.91 11.70
N LEU A 198 10.83 -19.69 11.48
CA LEU A 198 11.20 -18.82 12.58
C LEU A 198 10.00 -18.56 13.51
N LYS A 199 8.85 -18.27 12.95
CA LYS A 199 7.65 -17.95 13.71
C LYS A 199 7.19 -19.15 14.53
N VAL A 200 7.12 -20.33 13.93
CA VAL A 200 6.63 -21.54 14.58
C VAL A 200 7.65 -22.09 15.59
N ILE A 201 8.94 -22.12 15.24
CA ILE A 201 9.98 -22.76 16.08
C ILE A 201 10.49 -21.82 17.17
N VAL A 202 10.76 -20.55 16.83
CA VAL A 202 11.45 -19.62 17.73
C VAL A 202 10.48 -18.73 18.49
N LEU A 203 9.49 -18.15 17.81
CA LEU A 203 8.64 -17.12 18.39
C LEU A 203 7.37 -17.67 19.05
N THR A 204 6.93 -18.86 18.64
CA THR A 204 5.69 -19.45 19.17
C THR A 204 5.97 -20.17 20.49
N PRO A 205 5.16 -19.91 21.54
CA PRO A 205 5.25 -20.64 22.78
C PRO A 205 5.05 -22.15 22.57
N LYS A 206 5.79 -22.97 23.33
CA LYS A 206 5.57 -24.41 23.32
C LYS A 206 4.13 -24.75 23.66
N LYS A 207 3.55 -25.73 22.96
CA LYS A 207 2.15 -26.18 23.15
C LYS A 207 1.06 -25.15 22.80
N LEU A 208 1.37 -24.18 21.93
CA LEU A 208 0.37 -23.20 21.47
C LEU A 208 -0.73 -23.86 20.61
N ILE A 209 -0.39 -24.87 19.83
CA ILE A 209 -1.31 -25.62 18.97
C ILE A 209 -1.64 -26.99 19.59
N ILE A 210 -2.92 -27.28 19.69
CA ILE A 210 -3.43 -28.57 20.18
C ILE A 210 -3.54 -29.52 18.97
N TRP A 211 -2.45 -30.24 18.68
CA TRP A 211 -2.37 -31.09 17.49
C TRP A 211 -3.42 -32.20 17.44
N SER A 212 -3.82 -32.74 18.59
CA SER A 212 -4.84 -33.79 18.73
C SER A 212 -6.26 -33.30 18.50
N GLN A 213 -6.52 -31.97 18.59
CA GLN A 213 -7.85 -31.41 18.40
C GLN A 213 -8.29 -31.59 16.93
N ARG A 214 -9.47 -32.16 16.71
CA ARG A 214 -10.09 -32.21 15.38
C ARG A 214 -10.63 -30.81 14.99
N PRO A 215 -10.56 -30.41 13.70
CA PRO A 215 -11.11 -29.15 13.25
C PRO A 215 -12.63 -29.07 13.49
N GLU A 216 -13.09 -28.02 14.16
CA GLU A 216 -14.50 -27.73 14.36
C GLU A 216 -15.02 -26.85 13.23
N TRP A 217 -15.58 -27.45 12.20
CA TRP A 217 -16.01 -26.73 10.99
C TRP A 217 -17.06 -25.64 11.23
N LYS A 218 -17.91 -25.78 12.27
CA LYS A 218 -18.88 -24.74 12.66
C LYS A 218 -18.16 -23.45 13.08
N GLU A 219 -17.13 -23.58 13.88
CA GLU A 219 -16.33 -22.47 14.36
C GLU A 219 -15.50 -21.86 13.23
N ILE A 220 -14.88 -22.68 12.40
CA ILE A 220 -14.13 -22.25 11.21
C ILE A 220 -15.04 -21.45 10.27
N ASN A 221 -16.23 -21.96 9.95
CA ASN A 221 -17.19 -21.26 9.09
C ASN A 221 -17.68 -19.94 9.71
N ALA A 222 -17.90 -19.91 11.02
CA ALA A 222 -18.27 -18.67 11.71
C ALA A 222 -17.18 -17.61 11.60
N PHE A 223 -15.91 -18.00 11.73
CA PHE A 223 -14.76 -17.11 11.53
C PHE A 223 -14.68 -16.61 10.07
N TYR A 224 -14.80 -17.50 9.09
CA TYR A 224 -14.72 -17.11 7.68
C TYR A 224 -15.87 -16.20 7.23
N ARG A 225 -17.04 -16.27 7.86
CA ARG A 225 -18.12 -15.30 7.64
C ARG A 225 -17.74 -13.87 8.04
N ILE A 226 -16.86 -13.71 9.03
CA ILE A 226 -16.31 -12.41 9.43
C ILE A 226 -15.16 -12.00 8.49
N PHE A 227 -14.31 -12.96 8.13
CA PHE A 227 -13.15 -12.74 7.29
C PHE A 227 -13.48 -12.25 5.88
N TRP A 228 -14.47 -12.88 5.21
CA TRP A 228 -14.82 -12.54 3.82
C TRP A 228 -15.17 -11.06 3.60
N PRO A 229 -16.10 -10.44 4.36
CA PRO A 229 -16.42 -9.03 4.18
C PRO A 229 -15.21 -8.10 4.41
N VAL A 230 -14.37 -8.41 5.39
CA VAL A 230 -13.15 -7.63 5.68
C VAL A 230 -12.18 -7.75 4.52
N GLY A 231 -11.92 -8.97 4.07
CA GLY A 231 -11.00 -9.24 2.99
C GLY A 231 -11.42 -8.62 1.65
N VAL A 232 -12.71 -8.64 1.30
CA VAL A 232 -13.21 -8.05 0.04
C VAL A 232 -12.91 -6.54 -0.04
N THR A 233 -12.97 -5.81 1.06
CA THR A 233 -12.63 -4.38 1.06
C THR A 233 -11.16 -4.12 0.68
N ILE A 234 -10.27 -5.03 1.06
CA ILE A 234 -8.84 -4.99 0.73
C ILE A 234 -8.63 -5.38 -0.75
N ALA A 235 -9.38 -6.39 -1.20
CA ALA A 235 -9.29 -6.90 -2.57
C ALA A 235 -9.63 -5.84 -3.63
N VAL A 236 -10.54 -4.91 -3.36
CA VAL A 236 -10.94 -3.85 -4.31
C VAL A 236 -9.73 -3.05 -4.82
N GLY A 237 -8.84 -2.62 -3.92
CA GLY A 237 -7.62 -1.88 -4.32
C GLY A 237 -6.67 -2.74 -5.17
N GLN A 238 -6.54 -4.03 -4.83
CA GLN A 238 -5.66 -4.94 -5.55
C GLN A 238 -6.22 -5.32 -6.94
N ILE A 239 -7.53 -5.42 -7.07
CA ILE A 239 -8.17 -5.67 -8.37
C ILE A 239 -7.92 -4.50 -9.33
N ASN A 240 -8.01 -3.26 -8.88
CA ASN A 240 -7.69 -2.09 -9.71
C ASN A 240 -6.24 -2.14 -10.22
N LEU A 241 -5.27 -2.49 -9.37
CA LEU A 241 -3.88 -2.66 -9.79
C LEU A 241 -3.71 -3.82 -10.79
N THR A 242 -4.38 -4.95 -10.55
CA THR A 242 -4.35 -6.10 -11.47
C THR A 242 -4.92 -5.73 -12.83
N VAL A 243 -6.05 -5.02 -12.87
CA VAL A 243 -6.64 -4.53 -14.13
C VAL A 243 -5.65 -3.64 -14.89
N ASN A 244 -4.99 -2.69 -14.20
CA ASN A 244 -3.99 -1.85 -14.86
C ASN A 244 -2.84 -2.68 -15.46
N MET A 245 -2.34 -3.70 -14.74
CA MET A 245 -1.27 -4.58 -15.24
C MET A 245 -1.71 -5.46 -16.41
N LEU A 246 -2.99 -5.89 -16.43
CA LEU A 246 -3.56 -6.62 -17.58
C LEU A 246 -3.58 -5.78 -18.87
N PHE A 247 -3.91 -4.49 -18.77
CA PHE A 247 -3.84 -3.59 -19.90
C PHE A 247 -2.39 -3.31 -20.31
N ALA A 248 -1.53 -3.01 -19.31
CA ALA A 248 -0.11 -2.69 -19.52
C ALA A 248 0.65 -3.82 -20.23
N SER A 249 0.38 -5.09 -19.87
CA SER A 249 1.05 -6.26 -20.45
C SER A 249 0.83 -6.43 -21.95
N ARG A 250 -0.18 -5.74 -22.53
CA ARG A 250 -0.51 -5.79 -23.97
C ARG A 250 0.06 -4.61 -24.75
N MET A 251 0.84 -3.72 -24.13
CA MET A 251 1.29 -2.46 -24.72
C MET A 251 2.76 -2.45 -25.14
N GLY A 252 3.45 -3.56 -25.01
CA GLY A 252 4.85 -3.70 -25.41
C GLY A 252 5.79 -3.89 -24.23
N GLU A 253 7.05 -4.13 -24.56
CA GLU A 253 8.12 -4.37 -23.59
C GLU A 253 8.43 -3.12 -22.77
N GLY A 254 8.68 -3.32 -21.48
CA GLY A 254 9.04 -2.26 -20.54
C GLY A 254 7.85 -1.52 -19.95
N VAL A 255 6.63 -1.67 -20.48
CA VAL A 255 5.46 -0.90 -20.02
C VAL A 255 5.04 -1.30 -18.61
N VAL A 256 4.94 -2.59 -18.32
CA VAL A 256 4.53 -3.09 -17.01
C VAL A 256 5.51 -2.68 -15.93
N SER A 257 6.80 -2.88 -16.18
CA SER A 257 7.87 -2.56 -15.22
C SER A 257 7.98 -1.06 -14.98
N ASN A 258 7.97 -0.23 -16.03
CA ASN A 258 8.02 1.22 -15.90
C ASN A 258 6.82 1.79 -15.12
N LEU A 259 5.59 1.32 -15.41
CA LEU A 259 4.40 1.70 -14.64
C LEU A 259 4.50 1.23 -13.18
N ASN A 260 5.07 0.05 -12.93
CA ASN A 260 5.25 -0.47 -11.58
C ASN A 260 6.28 0.35 -10.80
N TYR A 261 7.45 0.68 -11.39
CA TYR A 261 8.45 1.53 -10.75
C TYR A 261 7.91 2.92 -10.46
N ALA A 262 7.22 3.54 -11.43
CA ALA A 262 6.56 4.81 -11.25
C ALA A 262 5.58 4.78 -10.08
N PHE A 263 4.66 3.81 -10.06
CA PHE A 263 3.65 3.67 -9.02
C PHE A 263 4.27 3.46 -7.62
N ARG A 264 5.29 2.61 -7.50
CA ARG A 264 5.99 2.37 -6.22
C ARG A 264 6.62 3.64 -5.67
N LEU A 265 7.29 4.42 -6.52
CA LEU A 265 7.95 5.65 -6.11
C LEU A 265 6.95 6.70 -5.62
N ILE A 266 5.90 6.94 -6.40
CA ILE A 266 4.91 7.99 -6.08
C ILE A 266 4.04 7.65 -4.86
N THR A 267 3.90 6.38 -4.51
CA THR A 267 3.12 5.97 -3.32
C THR A 267 3.84 6.22 -1.99
N ILE A 268 5.13 6.57 -2.00
CA ILE A 268 5.89 6.87 -0.77
C ILE A 268 5.27 8.03 0.02
N PRO A 269 4.98 9.21 -0.55
CA PRO A 269 4.31 10.30 0.17
C PRO A 269 2.91 9.91 0.68
N GLN A 270 2.16 9.12 -0.08
CA GLN A 270 0.85 8.62 0.36
C GLN A 270 0.97 7.77 1.63
N ALA A 271 1.95 6.87 1.67
CA ALA A 271 2.19 6.01 2.84
C ALA A 271 2.67 6.84 4.05
N LEU A 272 3.55 7.81 3.84
CA LEU A 272 4.10 8.64 4.90
C LEU A 272 3.07 9.63 5.47
N PHE A 273 2.27 10.26 4.65
CA PHE A 273 1.36 11.34 5.07
C PHE A 273 -0.10 10.90 5.09
N GLY A 274 -0.60 10.32 3.99
CA GLY A 274 -2.00 9.94 3.86
C GLY A 274 -2.42 8.86 4.85
N VAL A 275 -1.72 7.73 4.84
CA VAL A 275 -2.03 6.58 5.71
C VAL A 275 -1.72 6.89 7.18
N THR A 276 -0.62 7.62 7.45
CA THR A 276 -0.24 7.98 8.82
C THR A 276 -1.28 8.88 9.48
N ILE A 277 -1.72 9.95 8.80
CA ILE A 277 -2.77 10.83 9.33
C ILE A 277 -4.08 10.07 9.53
N ALA A 278 -4.48 9.23 8.57
CA ALA A 278 -5.67 8.40 8.69
C ALA A 278 -5.60 7.46 9.92
N THR A 279 -4.43 6.92 10.22
CA THR A 279 -4.22 6.03 11.37
C THR A 279 -4.28 6.80 12.69
N ILE A 280 -3.68 7.99 12.75
CA ILE A 280 -3.69 8.85 13.94
C ILE A 280 -5.10 9.32 14.30
N ILE A 281 -5.92 9.66 13.29
CA ILE A 281 -7.26 10.18 13.51
C ILE A 281 -8.27 9.10 13.91
N TYR A 282 -8.04 7.85 13.52
CA TYR A 282 -9.00 6.76 13.70
C TYR A 282 -9.47 6.54 15.16
N PRO A 283 -8.58 6.46 16.18
CA PRO A 283 -8.99 6.34 17.58
C PRO A 283 -9.81 7.54 18.07
N PHE A 284 -9.52 8.75 17.56
CA PHE A 284 -10.29 9.95 17.88
C PHE A 284 -11.71 9.87 17.34
N LEU A 285 -11.87 9.45 16.08
CA LEU A 285 -13.19 9.25 15.47
C LEU A 285 -13.99 8.18 16.23
N ALA A 286 -13.35 7.06 16.57
CA ALA A 286 -13.99 6.00 17.34
C ALA A 286 -14.50 6.49 18.69
N LYS A 287 -13.72 7.34 19.39
CA LYS A 287 -14.13 7.93 20.66
C LYS A 287 -15.28 8.92 20.50
N ALA A 288 -15.29 9.75 19.46
CA ALA A 288 -16.36 10.67 19.18
C ALA A 288 -17.71 9.94 18.96
N ILE A 289 -17.69 8.84 18.19
CA ILE A 289 -18.88 8.02 17.97
C ILE A 289 -19.33 7.30 19.26
N SER A 290 -18.40 6.76 20.05
CA SER A 290 -18.75 6.10 21.32
C SER A 290 -19.36 7.05 22.35
N SER A 291 -19.07 8.35 22.26
CA SER A 291 -19.70 9.41 23.07
C SER A 291 -20.98 10.02 22.44
N GLY A 292 -21.40 9.54 21.28
CA GLY A 292 -22.57 10.07 20.55
C GLY A 292 -22.37 11.48 19.94
N ASP A 293 -21.14 11.99 19.93
CA ASP A 293 -20.83 13.34 19.46
C ASP A 293 -20.46 13.39 17.97
N MET A 294 -21.49 13.49 17.12
CA MET A 294 -21.33 13.61 15.67
C MET A 294 -20.63 14.92 15.25
N LYS A 295 -20.77 15.99 16.03
CA LYS A 295 -20.06 17.24 15.75
C LYS A 295 -18.56 17.09 15.93
N LEU A 296 -18.16 16.41 17.00
CA LEU A 296 -16.75 16.09 17.27
C LEU A 296 -16.20 15.14 16.20
N PHE A 297 -16.99 14.15 15.76
CA PHE A 297 -16.65 13.27 14.66
C PHE A 297 -16.37 14.04 13.37
N ASN A 298 -17.28 14.94 12.96
CA ASN A 298 -17.14 15.76 11.77
C ASN A 298 -15.90 16.67 11.84
N GLN A 299 -15.67 17.34 12.96
CA GLN A 299 -14.44 18.12 13.20
C GLN A 299 -13.18 17.25 13.10
N GLY A 300 -13.27 16.01 13.55
CA GLY A 300 -12.18 15.05 13.40
C GLY A 300 -11.85 14.75 11.93
N ILE A 301 -12.84 14.44 11.11
CA ILE A 301 -12.68 14.23 9.67
C ILE A 301 -12.11 15.49 8.99
N GLU A 302 -12.67 16.66 9.27
CA GLU A 302 -12.23 17.95 8.71
C GLU A 302 -10.76 18.22 9.03
N LYS A 303 -10.35 18.07 10.30
CA LYS A 303 -8.94 18.20 10.71
C LYS A 303 -8.03 17.14 10.06
N GLY A 304 -8.52 15.92 9.95
CA GLY A 304 -7.78 14.85 9.26
C GLY A 304 -7.52 15.18 7.81
N LEU A 305 -8.54 15.64 7.10
CA LEU A 305 -8.46 16.03 5.70
C LEU A 305 -7.54 17.24 5.50
N THR A 306 -7.66 18.29 6.33
CA THR A 306 -6.81 19.48 6.19
C THR A 306 -5.35 19.21 6.56
N ASN A 307 -5.08 18.43 7.63
CA ASN A 307 -3.72 18.04 8.00
C ASN A 307 -3.05 17.14 6.95
N MET A 308 -3.81 16.20 6.40
CA MET A 308 -3.34 15.34 5.31
C MET A 308 -3.01 16.17 4.07
N PHE A 309 -3.91 17.08 3.67
CA PHE A 309 -3.73 17.91 2.49
C PHE A 309 -2.57 18.90 2.64
N LEU A 310 -2.35 19.43 3.85
CA LEU A 310 -1.22 20.28 4.19
C LEU A 310 0.14 19.62 3.87
N LEU A 311 0.24 18.31 4.04
CA LEU A 311 1.49 17.56 3.82
C LEU A 311 1.58 16.99 2.41
N ILE A 312 0.47 16.50 1.86
CA ILE A 312 0.49 15.79 0.59
C ILE A 312 0.54 16.74 -0.61
N ALA A 313 -0.11 17.91 -0.55
CA ALA A 313 -0.16 18.84 -1.68
C ALA A 313 1.24 19.35 -2.09
N PRO A 314 2.09 19.88 -1.18
CA PRO A 314 3.44 20.30 -1.54
C PRO A 314 4.33 19.11 -1.92
N ALA A 315 4.15 17.93 -1.31
CA ALA A 315 4.91 16.74 -1.65
C ALA A 315 4.62 16.28 -3.09
N VAL A 316 3.35 16.24 -3.50
CA VAL A 316 2.94 15.89 -4.87
C VAL A 316 3.49 16.93 -5.86
N ALA A 317 3.31 18.22 -5.59
CA ALA A 317 3.76 19.29 -6.48
C ALA A 317 5.31 19.31 -6.60
N GLY A 318 6.03 19.15 -5.48
CA GLY A 318 7.48 19.03 -5.46
C GLY A 318 7.97 17.82 -6.25
N MET A 319 7.33 16.66 -6.07
CA MET A 319 7.64 15.46 -6.85
C MET A 319 7.36 15.65 -8.35
N MET A 320 6.28 16.33 -8.74
CA MET A 320 6.02 16.60 -10.16
C MET A 320 7.14 17.41 -10.81
N ILE A 321 7.70 18.38 -10.09
CA ILE A 321 8.80 19.23 -10.61
C ILE A 321 10.13 18.48 -10.65
N LEU A 322 10.37 17.64 -9.64
CA LEU A 322 11.64 16.97 -9.41
C LEU A 322 11.62 15.47 -9.75
N ILE A 323 10.58 15.00 -10.47
CA ILE A 323 10.38 13.55 -10.67
C ILE A 323 11.54 12.88 -11.40
N GLU A 324 12.07 13.53 -12.44
CA GLU A 324 13.18 12.96 -13.23
C GLU A 324 14.48 12.83 -12.44
N PRO A 325 15.00 13.88 -11.75
CA PRO A 325 16.14 13.71 -10.85
C PRO A 325 15.88 12.71 -9.71
N ILE A 326 14.66 12.62 -9.22
CA ILE A 326 14.32 11.61 -8.20
C ILE A 326 14.40 10.20 -8.77
N VAL A 327 13.80 9.93 -9.94
CA VAL A 327 13.85 8.61 -10.59
C VAL A 327 15.29 8.26 -10.94
N ARG A 328 16.08 9.21 -11.47
CA ARG A 328 17.48 8.99 -11.82
C ARG A 328 18.31 8.58 -10.61
N ILE A 329 18.24 9.33 -9.52
CA ILE A 329 19.01 9.01 -8.30
C ILE A 329 18.54 7.69 -7.69
N VAL A 330 17.23 7.43 -7.71
CA VAL A 330 16.67 6.24 -7.06
C VAL A 330 16.92 4.99 -7.90
N TYR A 331 16.69 5.02 -9.20
CA TYR A 331 16.64 3.79 -10.01
C TYR A 331 17.74 3.67 -11.07
N GLU A 332 18.27 4.77 -11.64
CA GLU A 332 19.17 4.73 -12.79
C GLU A 332 20.52 4.11 -12.44
N ARG A 333 20.58 2.79 -12.58
CA ARG A 333 21.80 1.98 -12.41
C ARG A 333 21.65 0.63 -13.08
N GLY A 334 22.76 0.06 -13.54
CA GLY A 334 22.78 -1.27 -14.17
C GLY A 334 21.89 -1.34 -15.41
N ALA A 335 20.88 -2.20 -15.40
CA ALA A 335 19.94 -2.38 -16.50
C ALA A 335 18.86 -1.27 -16.59
N PHE A 336 18.74 -0.40 -15.58
CA PHE A 336 17.83 0.74 -15.61
C PHE A 336 18.51 1.93 -16.27
N THR A 337 18.20 2.16 -17.53
CA THR A 337 18.87 3.16 -18.40
C THR A 337 18.25 4.54 -18.25
N GLU A 338 18.90 5.55 -18.86
CA GLU A 338 18.36 6.91 -18.97
C GLU A 338 16.99 6.93 -19.68
N GLN A 339 16.82 6.11 -20.73
CA GLN A 339 15.52 5.99 -21.42
C GLN A 339 14.44 5.45 -20.50
N THR A 340 14.76 4.45 -19.68
CA THR A 340 13.88 3.93 -18.64
C THR A 340 13.53 5.00 -17.61
N THR A 341 14.49 5.86 -17.23
CA THR A 341 14.29 7.03 -16.36
C THR A 341 13.25 7.99 -16.92
N ILE A 342 13.39 8.35 -18.20
CA ILE A 342 12.47 9.28 -18.88
C ILE A 342 11.05 8.69 -18.92
N LEU A 343 10.89 7.42 -19.33
CA LEU A 343 9.60 6.76 -19.41
C LEU A 343 8.94 6.61 -18.04
N THR A 344 9.69 6.14 -17.05
CA THR A 344 9.19 5.98 -15.66
C THR A 344 8.76 7.34 -15.09
N SER A 345 9.55 8.40 -15.30
CA SER A 345 9.22 9.75 -14.84
C SER A 345 7.96 10.28 -15.51
N HIS A 346 7.81 10.05 -16.80
CA HIS A 346 6.62 10.44 -17.55
C HIS A 346 5.35 9.75 -17.01
N TYR A 347 5.39 8.44 -16.79
CA TYR A 347 4.26 7.72 -16.19
C TYR A 347 3.97 8.16 -14.76
N ALA A 348 5.02 8.46 -13.98
CA ALA A 348 4.87 8.96 -12.62
C ALA A 348 4.09 10.29 -12.57
N LEU A 349 4.32 11.21 -13.51
CA LEU A 349 3.57 12.47 -13.61
C LEU A 349 2.07 12.23 -13.75
N PHE A 350 1.65 11.30 -14.61
CA PHE A 350 0.23 10.97 -14.79
C PHE A 350 -0.39 10.27 -13.58
N TYR A 351 0.40 9.56 -12.79
CA TYR A 351 -0.04 8.93 -11.54
C TYR A 351 -0.21 9.90 -10.37
N MET A 352 0.38 11.11 -10.41
CA MET A 352 0.43 12.03 -9.24
C MET A 352 -0.95 12.37 -8.67
N GLY A 353 -1.97 12.48 -9.53
CA GLY A 353 -3.35 12.67 -9.08
C GLY A 353 -3.83 11.54 -8.17
N SER A 354 -3.45 10.30 -8.46
CA SER A 354 -3.84 9.15 -7.64
C SER A 354 -3.32 9.24 -6.21
N VAL A 355 -2.09 9.74 -6.01
CA VAL A 355 -1.48 9.93 -4.68
C VAL A 355 -2.31 10.88 -3.83
N LEU A 356 -2.71 12.00 -4.43
CA LEU A 356 -3.52 13.01 -3.76
C LEU A 356 -4.89 12.44 -3.35
N PHE A 357 -5.60 11.86 -4.32
CA PHE A 357 -6.96 11.41 -4.12
C PHE A 357 -7.07 10.17 -3.22
N TYR A 358 -6.17 9.20 -3.35
CA TYR A 358 -6.15 8.05 -2.44
C TYR A 358 -5.71 8.44 -1.02
N SER A 359 -4.96 9.54 -0.84
CA SER A 359 -4.66 10.07 0.49
C SER A 359 -5.92 10.66 1.15
N ILE A 360 -6.76 11.38 0.40
CA ILE A 360 -8.08 11.85 0.86
C ILE A 360 -8.94 10.64 1.25
N GLN A 361 -8.99 9.64 0.40
CA GLN A 361 -9.75 8.43 0.63
C GLN A 361 -9.31 7.66 1.88
N ALA A 362 -8.01 7.63 2.19
CA ALA A 362 -7.51 6.97 3.40
C ALA A 362 -8.12 7.55 4.68
N VAL A 363 -8.31 8.88 4.74
CA VAL A 363 -8.98 9.56 5.87
C VAL A 363 -10.49 9.26 5.86
N VAL A 364 -11.14 9.40 4.70
CA VAL A 364 -12.59 9.17 4.54
C VAL A 364 -12.98 7.74 4.88
N ALA A 365 -12.17 6.74 4.50
CA ALA A 365 -12.37 5.33 4.81
C ALA A 365 -12.48 5.08 6.32
N LYS A 366 -11.64 5.76 7.14
CA LYS A 366 -11.71 5.64 8.59
C LYS A 366 -13.04 6.16 9.14
N GLY A 367 -13.61 7.20 8.52
CA GLY A 367 -14.96 7.68 8.84
C GLY A 367 -16.03 6.61 8.59
N PHE A 368 -16.03 5.95 7.43
CA PHE A 368 -16.97 4.86 7.13
C PHE A 368 -16.84 3.69 8.11
N TYR A 369 -15.61 3.27 8.40
CA TYR A 369 -15.39 2.16 9.33
C TYR A 369 -15.85 2.49 10.74
N THR A 370 -15.59 3.70 11.20
CA THR A 370 -16.03 4.16 12.55
C THR A 370 -17.55 4.20 12.67
N LEU A 371 -18.26 4.59 11.61
CA LEU A 371 -19.72 4.61 11.56
C LEU A 371 -20.37 3.22 11.30
N GLY A 372 -19.57 2.16 11.16
CA GLY A 372 -20.08 0.83 10.79
C GLY A 372 -20.66 0.75 9.38
N LYS A 373 -20.32 1.71 8.50
CA LYS A 373 -20.81 1.81 7.11
C LYS A 373 -19.81 1.28 6.07
N GLY A 374 -18.96 0.33 6.46
CA GLY A 374 -17.98 -0.30 5.58
C GLY A 374 -18.58 -0.92 4.31
N SER A 375 -19.81 -1.45 4.38
CA SER A 375 -20.52 -1.98 3.20
C SER A 375 -20.81 -0.92 2.13
N SER A 376 -21.15 0.31 2.53
CA SER A 376 -21.35 1.42 1.60
C SER A 376 -20.04 1.82 0.92
N PHE A 377 -18.95 1.88 1.69
CA PHE A 377 -17.61 2.12 1.17
C PHE A 377 -17.18 1.04 0.15
N MET A 378 -17.42 -0.23 0.46
CA MET A 378 -17.16 -1.36 -0.43
C MET A 378 -17.96 -1.27 -1.74
N LYS A 379 -19.26 -0.93 -1.70
CA LYS A 379 -20.08 -0.79 -2.91
C LYS A 379 -19.52 0.28 -3.85
N ILE A 380 -19.12 1.43 -3.31
CA ILE A 380 -18.47 2.49 -4.11
C ILE A 380 -17.14 1.99 -4.69
N GLY A 381 -16.37 1.22 -3.90
CA GLY A 381 -15.14 0.58 -4.35
C GLY A 381 -15.36 -0.38 -5.51
N LEU A 382 -16.35 -1.26 -5.44
CA LEU A 382 -16.71 -2.16 -6.55
C LEU A 382 -17.12 -1.40 -7.81
N PHE A 383 -17.89 -0.32 -7.66
CA PHE A 383 -18.23 0.57 -8.76
C PHE A 383 -16.96 1.21 -9.38
N SER A 384 -15.98 1.58 -8.56
CA SER A 384 -14.72 2.14 -9.06
C SER A 384 -13.92 1.17 -9.92
N ILE A 385 -14.02 -0.16 -9.68
CA ILE A 385 -13.36 -1.18 -10.52
C ILE A 385 -13.97 -1.15 -11.93
N LEU A 386 -15.29 -1.11 -12.05
CA LEU A 386 -15.95 -1.03 -13.35
C LEU A 386 -15.51 0.23 -14.11
N LEU A 387 -15.51 1.37 -13.43
CA LEU A 387 -15.03 2.62 -14.01
C LEU A 387 -13.55 2.55 -14.41
N ASN A 388 -12.71 1.84 -13.64
CA ASN A 388 -11.29 1.65 -13.95
C ASN A 388 -11.10 0.87 -15.26
N VAL A 389 -11.86 -0.21 -15.49
CA VAL A 389 -11.80 -0.97 -16.75
C VAL A 389 -12.16 -0.07 -17.94
N ILE A 390 -13.26 0.68 -17.83
CA ILE A 390 -13.72 1.59 -18.89
C ILE A 390 -12.70 2.70 -19.13
N SER A 391 -12.21 3.32 -18.08
CA SER A 391 -11.22 4.40 -18.13
C SER A 391 -9.90 3.94 -18.75
N ASN A 392 -9.41 2.76 -18.34
CA ASN A 392 -8.21 2.16 -18.94
C ASN A 392 -8.39 1.92 -20.44
N TYR A 393 -9.54 1.38 -20.86
CA TYR A 393 -9.82 1.15 -22.28
C TYR A 393 -9.83 2.45 -23.08
N ILE A 394 -10.45 3.51 -22.57
CA ILE A 394 -10.56 4.80 -23.27
C ILE A 394 -9.20 5.50 -23.34
N PHE A 395 -8.55 5.69 -22.18
CA PHE A 395 -7.32 6.46 -22.12
C PHE A 395 -6.11 5.72 -22.70
N SER A 396 -6.10 4.39 -22.64
CA SER A 396 -5.02 3.61 -23.26
C SER A 396 -5.00 3.73 -24.77
N LYS A 397 -6.18 3.86 -25.41
CA LYS A 397 -6.26 4.09 -26.86
C LYS A 397 -5.77 5.47 -27.31
N GLY A 398 -5.99 6.50 -26.48
CA GLY A 398 -5.62 7.87 -26.83
C GLY A 398 -4.18 8.25 -26.41
N LEU A 399 -3.74 7.78 -25.25
CA LEU A 399 -2.49 8.17 -24.60
C LEU A 399 -1.50 7.00 -24.40
N GLY A 400 -1.83 5.81 -24.91
CA GLY A 400 -1.00 4.63 -24.71
C GLY A 400 -0.81 4.28 -23.24
N PRO A 401 0.40 3.87 -22.83
CA PRO A 401 0.69 3.50 -21.44
C PRO A 401 0.45 4.60 -20.42
N SER A 402 0.69 5.88 -20.79
CA SER A 402 0.41 7.04 -19.93
C SER A 402 -1.07 7.16 -19.58
N GLY A 403 -1.95 6.67 -20.47
CA GLY A 403 -3.39 6.62 -20.24
C GLY A 403 -3.79 5.74 -19.07
N LEU A 404 -3.04 4.68 -18.76
CA LEU A 404 -3.28 3.82 -17.59
C LEU A 404 -2.96 4.55 -16.29
N ALA A 405 -1.86 5.31 -16.27
CA ALA A 405 -1.49 6.14 -15.14
C ALA A 405 -2.49 7.28 -14.90
N LEU A 406 -2.94 7.93 -15.98
CA LEU A 406 -3.97 8.96 -15.93
C LEU A 406 -5.31 8.38 -15.45
N SER A 407 -5.69 7.20 -15.94
CA SER A 407 -6.89 6.47 -15.51
C SER A 407 -6.89 6.26 -13.99
N ALA A 408 -5.78 5.81 -13.41
CA ALA A 408 -5.66 5.64 -11.96
C ALA A 408 -5.88 6.96 -11.20
N SER A 409 -5.39 8.09 -11.74
CA SER A 409 -5.60 9.43 -11.15
C SER A 409 -7.06 9.87 -11.23
N ILE A 410 -7.72 9.69 -12.36
CA ILE A 410 -9.13 10.04 -12.58
C ILE A 410 -10.04 9.16 -11.72
N ILE A 411 -9.78 7.85 -11.68
CA ILE A 411 -10.56 6.94 -10.83
C ILE A 411 -10.36 7.24 -9.36
N GLY A 412 -9.13 7.56 -8.94
CA GLY A 412 -8.84 8.05 -7.59
C GLY A 412 -9.69 9.29 -7.25
N MET A 413 -9.79 10.25 -8.18
CA MET A 413 -10.61 11.45 -8.03
C MET A 413 -12.10 11.11 -7.88
N VAL A 414 -12.65 10.34 -8.81
CA VAL A 414 -14.07 9.96 -8.80
C VAL A 414 -14.41 9.19 -7.52
N TYR A 415 -13.58 8.22 -7.17
CA TYR A 415 -13.77 7.43 -5.96
C TYR A 415 -13.71 8.28 -4.69
N SER A 416 -12.77 9.23 -4.61
CA SER A 416 -12.67 10.16 -3.47
C SER A 416 -13.87 11.10 -3.38
N ILE A 417 -14.35 11.62 -4.48
CA ILE A 417 -15.55 12.48 -4.52
C ILE A 417 -16.79 11.70 -4.06
N LEU A 418 -17.01 10.50 -4.61
CA LEU A 418 -18.15 9.65 -4.24
C LEU A 418 -18.14 9.25 -2.77
N THR A 419 -16.97 8.84 -2.25
CA THR A 419 -16.85 8.46 -0.84
C THR A 419 -16.98 9.67 0.08
N PHE A 420 -16.36 10.81 -0.24
CA PHE A 420 -16.47 12.04 0.53
C PHE A 420 -17.92 12.55 0.59
N THR A 421 -18.60 12.65 -0.55
CA THR A 421 -20.00 13.13 -0.61
C THR A 421 -20.96 12.20 0.13
N THR A 422 -20.75 10.90 0.03
CA THR A 422 -21.53 9.90 0.76
C THR A 422 -21.29 10.01 2.26
N LEU A 423 -20.04 10.13 2.71
CA LEU A 423 -19.73 10.30 4.13
C LEU A 423 -20.30 11.61 4.67
N ASN A 424 -20.18 12.71 3.92
CA ASN A 424 -20.73 14.01 4.28
C ASN A 424 -22.24 13.94 4.52
N ARG A 425 -22.99 13.22 3.66
CA ARG A 425 -24.45 13.02 3.85
C ARG A 425 -24.77 12.18 5.09
N ILE A 426 -24.04 11.08 5.30
CA ILE A 426 -24.27 10.15 6.42
C ILE A 426 -23.95 10.80 7.77
N SER A 427 -22.93 11.67 7.82
CA SER A 427 -22.46 12.30 9.05
C SER A 427 -23.20 13.59 9.43
N GLY A 428 -24.19 14.01 8.64
CA GLY A 428 -24.95 15.24 8.90
C GLY A 428 -24.29 16.53 8.40
N GLY A 429 -23.21 16.43 7.61
CA GLY A 429 -22.57 17.54 6.93
C GLY A 429 -21.26 18.03 7.57
N PHE A 430 -20.26 18.27 6.72
CA PHE A 430 -18.98 18.89 7.09
C PHE A 430 -19.03 20.41 6.89
N ASN A 431 -18.14 21.11 7.56
CA ASN A 431 -17.95 22.55 7.34
C ASN A 431 -17.14 22.78 6.04
N LEU A 432 -17.86 22.74 4.91
CA LEU A 432 -17.27 22.90 3.58
C LEU A 432 -16.58 24.26 3.40
N LYS A 433 -17.07 25.33 4.05
CA LYS A 433 -16.45 26.66 3.99
C LYS A 433 -15.07 26.63 4.65
N PHE A 434 -14.95 25.96 5.79
CA PHE A 434 -13.67 25.77 6.46
C PHE A 434 -12.69 24.96 5.59
N LEU A 435 -13.14 23.80 5.08
CA LEU A 435 -12.32 22.94 4.21
C LEU A 435 -11.85 23.71 2.97
N ALA A 436 -12.76 24.39 2.25
CA ALA A 436 -12.42 25.15 1.06
C ALA A 436 -11.41 26.28 1.36
N SER A 437 -11.63 27.04 2.46
CA SER A 437 -10.72 28.12 2.86
C SER A 437 -9.31 27.60 3.16
N GLU A 438 -9.18 26.50 3.93
CA GLU A 438 -7.86 25.94 4.25
C GLU A 438 -7.20 25.32 3.01
N TYR A 439 -7.96 24.62 2.17
CA TYR A 439 -7.45 24.04 0.92
C TYR A 439 -6.94 25.11 -0.05
N LEU A 440 -7.67 26.22 -0.21
CA LEU A 440 -7.24 27.33 -1.06
C LEU A 440 -5.93 27.96 -0.57
N LYS A 441 -5.76 28.14 0.75
CA LYS A 441 -4.50 28.65 1.31
C LYS A 441 -3.34 27.70 1.08
N ILE A 442 -3.57 26.38 1.27
CA ILE A 442 -2.58 25.35 1.03
C ILE A 442 -2.20 25.31 -0.45
N LEU A 443 -3.19 25.38 -1.36
CA LEU A 443 -2.94 25.41 -2.80
C LEU A 443 -2.18 26.68 -3.21
N ALA A 444 -2.52 27.86 -2.66
CA ALA A 444 -1.79 29.09 -2.94
C ALA A 444 -0.31 28.98 -2.50
N ALA A 445 -0.06 28.44 -1.30
CA ALA A 445 1.30 28.21 -0.82
C ALA A 445 2.05 27.19 -1.68
N THR A 446 1.37 26.12 -2.08
CA THR A 446 1.94 25.10 -3.00
C THR A 446 2.25 25.69 -4.36
N PHE A 447 1.38 26.55 -4.90
CA PHE A 447 1.59 27.22 -6.18
C PHE A 447 2.82 28.15 -6.15
N VAL A 448 2.94 29.00 -5.11
CA VAL A 448 4.10 29.88 -4.95
C VAL A 448 5.39 29.07 -4.83
N MET A 449 5.39 28.03 -4.01
CA MET A 449 6.52 27.10 -3.91
C MET A 449 6.90 26.53 -5.28
N SER A 450 5.88 26.03 -6.01
CA SER A 450 6.10 25.39 -7.31
C SER A 450 6.67 26.37 -8.35
N ALA A 451 6.14 27.59 -8.40
CA ALA A 451 6.63 28.62 -9.32
C ALA A 451 8.10 28.97 -9.08
N VAL A 452 8.51 29.12 -7.82
CA VAL A 452 9.91 29.37 -7.46
C VAL A 452 10.80 28.17 -7.79
N LEU A 453 10.37 26.94 -7.48
CA LEU A 453 11.15 25.74 -7.79
C LEU A 453 11.35 25.55 -9.31
N ILE A 454 10.31 25.80 -10.11
CA ILE A 454 10.42 25.76 -11.58
C ILE A 454 11.40 26.82 -12.07
N GLY A 455 11.25 28.08 -11.61
CA GLY A 455 12.17 29.17 -11.99
C GLY A 455 13.62 28.86 -11.61
N MET A 456 13.87 28.30 -10.45
CA MET A 456 15.23 27.92 -10.05
C MET A 456 15.79 26.73 -10.82
N LYS A 457 14.97 25.71 -11.10
CA LYS A 457 15.40 24.54 -11.90
C LYS A 457 15.85 24.93 -13.30
N THR A 458 15.33 26.03 -13.85
CA THR A 458 15.70 26.54 -15.18
C THR A 458 16.97 27.41 -15.19
N THR A 459 17.54 27.75 -14.03
CA THR A 459 18.81 28.51 -13.96
C THR A 459 19.98 27.67 -14.49
N ASP A 460 20.93 28.29 -15.18
CA ASP A 460 22.07 27.61 -15.79
C ASP A 460 22.86 26.78 -14.78
N TYR A 461 23.02 27.29 -13.56
CA TYR A 461 23.72 26.58 -12.50
C TYR A 461 23.06 25.25 -12.13
N LEU A 462 21.73 25.22 -11.87
CA LEU A 462 21.04 24.00 -11.48
C LEU A 462 20.75 23.07 -12.67
N LYS A 463 20.61 23.64 -13.87
CA LYS A 463 20.42 22.87 -15.11
C LYS A 463 21.64 22.02 -15.46
N THR A 464 22.85 22.51 -15.15
CA THR A 464 24.12 21.80 -15.39
C THR A 464 24.64 21.05 -14.19
N SER A 465 23.99 21.19 -13.01
CA SER A 465 24.38 20.53 -11.76
C SER A 465 23.94 19.07 -11.71
N ASN A 466 24.69 18.29 -10.91
CA ASN A 466 24.30 16.92 -10.59
C ASN A 466 22.93 16.89 -9.90
N ASP A 467 22.09 15.91 -10.23
CA ASP A 467 20.75 15.73 -9.66
C ASP A 467 20.73 15.72 -8.13
N LEU A 468 21.78 15.15 -7.49
CA LEU A 468 21.89 15.18 -6.02
C LEU A 468 21.95 16.62 -5.48
N ILE A 469 22.70 17.50 -6.14
CA ILE A 469 22.79 18.92 -5.77
C ILE A 469 21.43 19.58 -5.97
N VAL A 470 20.79 19.32 -7.10
CA VAL A 470 19.44 19.84 -7.42
C VAL A 470 18.46 19.47 -6.31
N LEU A 471 18.39 18.20 -5.92
CA LEU A 471 17.49 17.75 -4.86
C LEU A 471 17.85 18.32 -3.48
N THR A 472 19.14 18.36 -3.14
CA THR A 472 19.62 18.85 -1.84
C THR A 472 19.33 20.34 -1.65
N ILE A 473 19.30 21.13 -2.72
CA ILE A 473 18.97 22.56 -2.66
C ILE A 473 17.45 22.77 -2.76
N LEU A 474 16.79 22.18 -3.76
CA LEU A 474 15.40 22.52 -4.06
C LEU A 474 14.40 21.94 -3.05
N ILE A 475 14.65 20.77 -2.46
CA ILE A 475 13.72 20.18 -1.48
C ILE A 475 13.64 21.03 -0.20
N PRO A 476 14.75 21.39 0.49
CA PRO A 476 14.68 22.23 1.69
C PRO A 476 14.17 23.64 1.38
N LEU A 477 14.58 24.21 0.26
CA LEU A 477 14.12 25.54 -0.16
C LEU A 477 12.60 25.53 -0.39
N GLY A 478 12.08 24.55 -1.12
CA GLY A 478 10.65 24.39 -1.34
C GLY A 478 9.89 24.25 -0.02
N ALA A 479 10.39 23.43 0.91
CA ALA A 479 9.79 23.26 2.23
C ALA A 479 9.77 24.58 3.03
N LEU A 480 10.87 25.33 3.02
CA LEU A 480 10.94 26.62 3.72
C LEU A 480 9.99 27.65 3.13
N LEU A 481 9.97 27.79 1.80
CA LEU A 481 9.06 28.71 1.09
C LEU A 481 7.59 28.35 1.36
N TYR A 482 7.25 27.07 1.28
CA TYR A 482 5.90 26.59 1.54
C TYR A 482 5.44 26.95 2.95
N VAL A 483 6.25 26.66 3.97
CA VAL A 483 5.93 26.98 5.37
C VAL A 483 5.82 28.49 5.58
N LEU A 484 6.72 29.29 4.95
CA LEU A 484 6.67 30.76 5.02
C LEU A 484 5.35 31.31 4.47
N VAL A 485 4.94 30.83 3.28
CA VAL A 485 3.69 31.31 2.67
C VAL A 485 2.47 30.87 3.47
N LEU A 486 2.45 29.66 4.01
CA LEU A 486 1.38 29.20 4.92
C LEU A 486 1.28 30.07 6.18
N TRP A 487 2.42 30.48 6.73
CA TRP A 487 2.48 31.37 7.87
C TRP A 487 1.92 32.75 7.54
N LEU A 488 2.29 33.32 6.38
CA LEU A 488 1.77 34.59 5.88
C LEU A 488 0.25 34.53 5.62
N CYS A 489 -0.25 33.42 5.08
CA CYS A 489 -1.69 33.18 4.85
C CYS A 489 -2.49 32.91 6.13
N LYS A 490 -1.83 32.90 7.30
CA LYS A 490 -2.45 32.58 8.60
C LYS A 490 -3.30 31.32 8.54
N THR A 491 -2.72 30.21 8.03
CA THR A 491 -3.39 28.94 7.87
C THR A 491 -3.67 28.31 9.24
N LYS A 492 -4.96 28.15 9.59
CA LYS A 492 -5.35 27.61 10.91
C LYS A 492 -4.81 26.21 11.15
N THR A 493 -4.74 25.41 10.12
CA THR A 493 -4.19 24.03 10.17
C THR A 493 -2.72 24.03 10.59
N LEU A 494 -1.87 24.91 10.03
CA LEU A 494 -0.45 25.02 10.42
C LEU A 494 -0.30 25.47 11.87
N PHE A 495 -1.01 26.54 12.25
CA PHE A 495 -0.94 27.06 13.63
C PHE A 495 -1.47 26.07 14.66
N GLY A 496 -2.48 25.25 14.31
CA GLY A 496 -2.99 24.18 15.15
C GLY A 496 -1.91 23.10 15.42
N LEU A 497 -1.09 22.78 14.42
CA LEU A 497 0.04 21.87 14.57
C LEU A 497 1.17 22.45 15.44
N LEU A 498 1.55 23.72 15.22
CA LEU A 498 2.65 24.38 15.93
C LEU A 498 2.33 24.66 17.40
N ARG A 499 1.09 25.00 17.73
CA ARG A 499 0.69 25.34 19.12
C ARG A 499 0.60 24.13 20.04
N ASN A 500 0.96 22.93 19.59
CA ASN A 500 0.76 21.72 20.37
C ASN A 500 -0.68 21.65 20.96
N GLU A 501 -1.63 22.32 20.30
CA GLU A 501 -3.04 22.08 20.57
C GLU A 501 -3.16 20.61 20.33
N LYS A 502 -3.19 19.88 21.46
CA LYS A 502 -3.19 18.43 21.58
C LYS A 502 -4.01 17.90 20.42
N MET A 503 -3.33 17.49 19.36
CA MET A 503 -3.87 17.30 18.02
C MET A 503 -5.09 16.39 18.04
N PHE A 504 -5.26 15.65 19.15
CA PHE A 504 -6.34 14.70 19.41
C PHE A 504 -6.53 14.43 20.92
N LEU A 505 -6.01 15.26 21.82
CA LEU A 505 -6.27 15.08 23.23
C LEU A 505 -7.51 15.90 23.61
N LEU A 506 -8.57 15.19 23.90
CA LEU A 506 -9.74 15.73 24.58
C LEU A 506 -9.27 16.45 25.84
N LYS A 507 -9.67 17.72 25.99
CA LYS A 507 -9.63 18.35 27.33
C LYS A 507 -10.28 17.35 28.29
N LYS A 508 -9.51 16.84 29.25
CA LYS A 508 -10.10 16.25 30.43
C LYS A 508 -11.00 17.33 31.03
N LYS A 509 -12.31 17.17 30.93
CA LYS A 509 -13.24 17.66 31.90
C LYS A 509 -13.29 16.67 33.03
#